data_55dcdaa079f3b3b968c78ad08598a529
#
_entry.id   55dcdaa079f3b3b968c78ad08598a529
#
_cell.length_a   1.000
_cell.length_b   1.000
_cell.length_c   1.000
_cell.angle_alpha   90.00
_cell.angle_beta   90.00
_cell.angle_gamma   90.00
#
_symmetry.space_group_name_H-M   'P 1'
#
loop_
_entity.id
_entity.type
_entity.pdbx_description
1 polymer ?
#
loop_
_entity_poly.entity_id
_entity_poly.type
_entity_poly.pdbx_seq_one_letter_code
_entity_poly.pdbx_strand_id
1 'polypeptide(L)'
;MKRIFVLLFIGSFGMSTSLLAQEAKEAPRVPPAGSPQAEMLELAKASQNPVADMNTVPIQFNWFTGGGLGNQTLSQTLIQPVLPLPLNKDFNIVSRTVVPVMSIPTNNGDKLKGIADIQEQIFLSPSHSKGLIWGFGPILSLPTATVSALATGQFAAGPNAVLLAMPGKFVVGAVINQMWRIGGSSTTTPINQFYTQPFINYNFKLGWSVSFAPAITANWSAPTGQQWTVPIGAGISKITLIGKQPFNLSFQYYHNVERPDNAGADQVRMLVALLFPKGM
;
A
#
# COMPACT_ATOMS: atom_id res chain seq x y z
N MET A 1 25.18 23.34 -12.02
CA MET A 1 24.16 24.26 -11.51
C MET A 1 23.13 24.49 -12.61
N LYS A 2 22.03 23.76 -12.63
CA LYS A 2 20.88 24.03 -13.52
C LYS A 2 19.68 24.33 -12.62
N ARG A 3 19.25 25.57 -12.63
CA ARG A 3 18.06 26.05 -11.93
C ARG A 3 16.84 25.58 -12.73
N ILE A 4 15.97 24.78 -12.11
CA ILE A 4 14.68 24.41 -12.66
C ILE A 4 13.69 25.49 -12.25
N PHE A 5 13.22 26.24 -13.25
CA PHE A 5 12.07 27.15 -13.13
C PHE A 5 10.79 26.30 -13.23
N VAL A 6 10.01 26.28 -12.17
CA VAL A 6 8.63 25.78 -12.21
C VAL A 6 7.74 26.89 -12.75
N LEU A 7 7.31 26.76 -14.00
CA LEU A 7 6.30 27.64 -14.61
C LEU A 7 4.91 27.11 -14.21
N LEU A 8 4.24 27.85 -13.34
CA LEU A 8 2.81 27.71 -13.09
C LEU A 8 2.04 28.24 -14.32
N PHE A 9 1.42 27.34 -15.08
CA PHE A 9 0.45 27.71 -16.12
C PHE A 9 -0.91 27.94 -15.44
N ILE A 10 -1.28 29.19 -15.24
CA ILE A 10 -2.65 29.61 -14.91
C ILE A 10 -3.37 29.81 -16.23
N GLY A 11 -4.04 28.76 -16.73
CA GLY A 11 -4.99 28.85 -17.82
C GLY A 11 -6.35 29.31 -17.30
N SER A 12 -6.73 30.55 -17.58
CA SER A 12 -8.08 31.07 -17.35
C SER A 12 -9.08 30.41 -18.31
N PHE A 13 -9.79 29.39 -17.85
CA PHE A 13 -10.97 28.89 -18.51
C PHE A 13 -12.20 29.62 -17.96
N GLY A 14 -12.69 30.58 -18.71
CA GLY A 14 -13.99 31.22 -18.46
C GLY A 14 -15.11 30.22 -18.78
N MET A 15 -15.62 29.54 -17.78
CA MET A 15 -16.86 28.78 -17.83
C MET A 15 -17.92 29.47 -16.99
N SER A 16 -19.08 29.65 -17.60
CA SER A 16 -20.29 30.30 -17.08
C SER A 16 -20.60 29.89 -15.63
N THR A 17 -20.61 30.88 -14.74
CA THR A 17 -20.76 30.75 -13.29
C THR A 17 -22.16 30.32 -12.82
N SER A 18 -23.11 30.04 -13.70
CA SER A 18 -24.49 29.69 -13.34
C SER A 18 -24.76 28.22 -13.05
N LEU A 19 -23.91 27.27 -13.50
CA LEU A 19 -24.08 25.85 -13.17
C LEU A 19 -23.34 25.39 -11.91
N LEU A 20 -22.33 26.13 -11.48
CA LEU A 20 -21.55 25.77 -10.28
C LEU A 20 -22.18 26.27 -8.98
N ALA A 21 -23.15 27.19 -9.04
CA ALA A 21 -23.83 27.74 -7.85
C ALA A 21 -24.88 26.80 -7.25
N GLN A 22 -25.34 25.78 -7.97
CA GLN A 22 -26.35 24.85 -7.49
C GLN A 22 -25.78 23.57 -6.86
N GLU A 23 -24.54 23.22 -7.18
CA GLU A 23 -23.79 22.09 -6.54
C GLU A 23 -23.07 22.48 -5.24
N ALA A 24 -22.83 23.75 -5.01
CA ALA A 24 -22.10 24.24 -3.83
C ALA A 24 -22.91 24.23 -2.52
N LYS A 25 -24.15 23.77 -2.50
CA LYS A 25 -25.06 23.84 -1.36
C LYS A 25 -25.16 22.58 -0.49
N GLU A 26 -24.58 21.47 -0.86
CA GLU A 26 -24.45 20.30 0.01
C GLU A 26 -23.00 20.05 0.39
N ALA A 27 -22.59 20.59 1.53
CA ALA A 27 -21.41 20.07 2.22
C ALA A 27 -21.54 18.53 2.29
N PRO A 28 -20.44 17.75 2.09
CA PRO A 28 -20.51 16.30 2.04
C PRO A 28 -21.02 15.74 3.38
N ARG A 29 -22.33 15.53 3.48
CA ARG A 29 -22.97 15.00 4.69
C ARG A 29 -22.49 13.56 4.88
N VAL A 30 -21.96 13.27 6.06
CA VAL A 30 -21.75 11.91 6.52
C VAL A 30 -23.12 11.23 6.55
N PRO A 31 -23.31 10.03 5.97
CA PRO A 31 -24.58 9.33 5.98
C PRO A 31 -25.09 9.12 7.41
N PRO A 32 -26.42 9.08 7.64
CA PRO A 32 -26.97 8.78 8.96
C PRO A 32 -26.45 7.42 9.47
N ALA A 33 -26.10 7.35 10.76
CA ALA A 33 -25.66 6.11 11.39
C ALA A 33 -26.72 4.98 11.18
N GLY A 34 -26.23 3.75 10.90
CA GLY A 34 -27.09 2.58 10.65
C GLY A 34 -27.73 2.54 9.25
N SER A 35 -27.42 3.48 8.36
CA SER A 35 -27.82 3.36 6.95
C SER A 35 -26.85 2.45 6.19
N PRO A 36 -27.30 1.73 5.13
CA PRO A 36 -26.40 0.93 4.29
C PRO A 36 -25.22 1.73 3.70
N GLN A 37 -25.41 3.02 3.48
CA GLN A 37 -24.35 3.92 3.02
C GLN A 37 -23.32 4.22 4.12
N ALA A 38 -23.75 4.32 5.39
CA ALA A 38 -22.84 4.49 6.52
C ALA A 38 -22.01 3.21 6.74
N GLU A 39 -22.65 2.05 6.66
CA GLU A 39 -21.96 0.75 6.78
C GLU A 39 -20.90 0.57 5.70
N MET A 40 -21.22 0.89 4.45
CA MET A 40 -20.24 0.85 3.36
C MET A 40 -19.10 1.83 3.55
N LEU A 41 -19.36 3.02 4.10
CA LEU A 41 -18.31 4.00 4.43
C LEU A 41 -17.39 3.48 5.53
N GLU A 42 -17.94 2.91 6.59
CA GLU A 42 -17.13 2.34 7.69
C GLU A 42 -16.30 1.13 7.22
N LEU A 43 -16.86 0.26 6.39
CA LEU A 43 -16.12 -0.84 5.76
C LEU A 43 -14.99 -0.32 4.87
N ALA A 44 -15.24 0.73 4.08
CA ALA A 44 -14.20 1.35 3.26
C ALA A 44 -13.06 1.90 4.12
N LYS A 45 -13.38 2.65 5.17
CA LYS A 45 -12.38 3.19 6.11
C LYS A 45 -11.61 2.09 6.84
N ALA A 46 -12.31 1.06 7.32
CA ALA A 46 -11.67 -0.07 7.98
C ALA A 46 -10.71 -0.82 7.04
N SER A 47 -11.11 -1.05 5.79
CA SER A 47 -10.25 -1.70 4.79
C SER A 47 -9.02 -0.87 4.38
N GLN A 48 -9.05 0.44 4.61
CA GLN A 48 -7.96 1.39 4.33
C GLN A 48 -7.05 1.65 5.55
N ASN A 49 -7.39 1.09 6.71
CA ASN A 49 -6.63 1.21 7.96
C ASN A 49 -5.72 -0.02 8.14
N PRO A 50 -4.38 0.12 8.09
CA PRO A 50 -3.45 -1.00 8.23
C PRO A 50 -3.49 -1.71 9.60
N VAL A 51 -4.05 -1.06 10.61
CA VAL A 51 -4.18 -1.59 12.00
C VAL A 51 -5.64 -1.63 12.45
N ALA A 52 -6.57 -1.81 11.51
CA ALA A 52 -7.99 -1.97 11.82
C ALA A 52 -8.23 -3.24 12.68
N ASP A 53 -9.23 -3.16 13.55
CA ASP A 53 -9.72 -4.32 14.30
C ASP A 53 -10.65 -5.20 13.44
N MET A 54 -10.15 -5.59 12.27
CA MET A 54 -10.86 -6.39 11.27
C MET A 54 -9.87 -7.34 10.57
N ASN A 55 -10.18 -8.62 10.53
CA ASN A 55 -9.41 -9.56 9.74
C ASN A 55 -9.56 -9.22 8.25
N THR A 56 -8.45 -9.18 7.51
CA THR A 56 -8.48 -8.96 6.06
C THR A 56 -7.47 -9.85 5.36
N VAL A 57 -7.79 -10.22 4.12
CA VAL A 57 -6.86 -10.94 3.24
C VAL A 57 -6.75 -10.19 1.92
N PRO A 58 -5.89 -9.14 1.85
CA PRO A 58 -5.57 -8.48 0.61
C PRO A 58 -4.71 -9.37 -0.30
N ILE A 59 -5.12 -9.49 -1.56
CA ILE A 59 -4.34 -10.08 -2.65
C ILE A 59 -4.08 -8.96 -3.64
N GLN A 60 -2.82 -8.54 -3.76
CA GLN A 60 -2.40 -7.42 -4.58
C GLN A 60 -1.57 -7.93 -5.76
N PHE A 61 -2.00 -7.61 -6.97
CA PHE A 61 -1.30 -7.90 -8.21
C PHE A 61 -0.61 -6.63 -8.70
N ASN A 62 0.69 -6.72 -8.95
CA ASN A 62 1.50 -5.64 -9.47
C ASN A 62 2.15 -6.08 -10.79
N TRP A 63 2.08 -5.22 -11.79
CA TRP A 63 2.82 -5.36 -13.05
C TRP A 63 3.69 -4.13 -13.21
N PHE A 64 5.01 -4.37 -13.31
CA PHE A 64 6.00 -3.34 -13.53
C PHE A 64 6.47 -3.41 -14.97
N THR A 65 6.32 -2.32 -15.72
CA THR A 65 6.60 -2.21 -17.15
C THR A 65 7.57 -1.06 -17.43
N GLY A 66 8.09 -0.97 -18.65
CA GLY A 66 8.93 0.16 -19.05
C GLY A 66 10.33 0.16 -18.42
N GLY A 67 10.90 -1.02 -18.17
CA GLY A 67 12.26 -1.15 -17.62
C GLY A 67 12.70 -2.60 -17.51
N GLY A 68 13.86 -2.83 -16.90
CA GLY A 68 14.41 -4.15 -16.69
C GLY A 68 14.99 -4.80 -17.97
N LEU A 69 15.22 -6.09 -17.91
CA LEU A 69 15.79 -6.88 -19.01
C LEU A 69 14.85 -6.90 -20.22
N GLY A 70 15.30 -6.28 -21.33
CA GLY A 70 14.55 -6.31 -22.59
C GLY A 70 13.20 -5.62 -22.56
N ASN A 71 12.97 -4.68 -21.64
CA ASN A 71 11.70 -3.97 -21.47
C ASN A 71 10.51 -4.90 -21.14
N GLN A 72 10.78 -6.06 -20.54
CA GLN A 72 9.77 -7.04 -20.20
C GLN A 72 9.05 -6.70 -18.90
N THR A 73 7.82 -7.21 -18.76
CA THR A 73 7.00 -7.00 -17.56
C THR A 73 7.38 -7.95 -16.43
N LEU A 74 7.78 -7.39 -15.28
CA LEU A 74 7.88 -8.11 -14.03
C LEU A 74 6.50 -8.15 -13.37
N SER A 75 6.08 -9.32 -12.89
CA SER A 75 4.82 -9.48 -12.14
C SER A 75 5.09 -9.92 -10.71
N GLN A 76 4.37 -9.32 -9.79
CA GLN A 76 4.41 -9.65 -8.37
C GLN A 76 2.99 -9.77 -7.83
N THR A 77 2.69 -10.87 -7.14
CA THR A 77 1.46 -11.01 -6.37
C THR A 77 1.81 -11.03 -4.89
N LEU A 78 1.23 -10.13 -4.11
CA LEU A 78 1.38 -10.08 -2.67
C LEU A 78 0.12 -10.62 -2.01
N ILE A 79 0.25 -11.69 -1.22
CA ILE A 79 -0.82 -12.20 -0.36
C ILE A 79 -0.53 -11.67 1.04
N GLN A 80 -1.48 -10.89 1.62
CA GLN A 80 -1.17 -10.06 2.78
C GLN A 80 -2.21 -10.20 3.91
N PRO A 81 -2.38 -11.40 4.54
CA PRO A 81 -3.31 -11.54 5.66
C PRO A 81 -2.95 -10.57 6.79
N VAL A 82 -3.98 -9.91 7.32
CA VAL A 82 -3.91 -9.00 8.47
C VAL A 82 -4.82 -9.55 9.58
N LEU A 83 -4.23 -9.82 10.73
CA LEU A 83 -4.89 -10.46 11.87
C LEU A 83 -4.73 -9.57 13.12
N PRO A 84 -5.76 -8.84 13.55
CA PRO A 84 -5.78 -8.16 14.83
C PRO A 84 -6.06 -9.17 15.94
N LEU A 85 -5.15 -9.27 16.89
CA LEU A 85 -5.23 -10.14 18.07
C LEU A 85 -5.38 -9.26 19.31
N PRO A 86 -6.48 -9.36 20.08
CA PRO A 86 -6.63 -8.60 21.31
C PRO A 86 -5.53 -8.99 22.33
N LEU A 87 -4.74 -8.01 22.77
CA LEU A 87 -3.75 -8.19 23.82
C LEU A 87 -4.38 -7.95 25.20
N ASN A 88 -5.13 -6.88 25.31
CA ASN A 88 -5.91 -6.49 26.50
C ASN A 88 -7.05 -5.54 26.10
N LYS A 89 -7.68 -4.87 27.08
CA LYS A 89 -8.80 -3.93 26.82
C LYS A 89 -8.37 -2.70 26.02
N ASP A 90 -7.11 -2.30 26.12
CA ASP A 90 -6.60 -1.05 25.59
C ASP A 90 -5.77 -1.22 24.30
N PHE A 91 -5.21 -2.41 24.06
CA PHE A 91 -4.28 -2.68 22.95
C PHE A 91 -4.57 -3.98 22.24
N ASN A 92 -4.37 -3.93 20.92
CA ASN A 92 -4.30 -5.08 20.01
C ASN A 92 -2.86 -5.28 19.52
N ILE A 93 -2.49 -6.52 19.25
CA ILE A 93 -1.35 -6.85 18.39
C ILE A 93 -1.92 -7.12 17.00
N VAL A 94 -1.47 -6.36 16.00
CA VAL A 94 -1.85 -6.56 14.61
C VAL A 94 -0.68 -7.20 13.87
N SER A 95 -0.88 -8.42 13.39
CA SER A 95 0.06 -9.17 12.57
C SER A 95 -0.32 -8.99 11.10
N ARG A 96 0.64 -8.65 10.26
CA ARG A 96 0.52 -8.58 8.81
C ARG A 96 1.64 -9.36 8.17
N THR A 97 1.32 -10.53 7.65
CA THR A 97 2.26 -11.35 6.85
C THR A 97 2.22 -10.90 5.40
N VAL A 98 3.36 -10.78 4.75
CA VAL A 98 3.46 -10.46 3.31
C VAL A 98 4.17 -11.61 2.61
N VAL A 99 3.44 -12.34 1.77
CA VAL A 99 3.96 -13.45 0.97
C VAL A 99 4.07 -12.98 -0.50
N PRO A 100 5.29 -12.71 -1.00
CA PRO A 100 5.49 -12.24 -2.37
C PRO A 100 5.68 -13.42 -3.34
N VAL A 101 4.74 -13.59 -4.26
CA VAL A 101 4.87 -14.49 -5.41
C VAL A 101 5.36 -13.71 -6.60
N MET A 102 6.54 -14.04 -7.11
CA MET A 102 7.24 -13.31 -8.16
C MET A 102 7.20 -14.06 -9.48
N SER A 103 7.15 -13.29 -10.59
CA SER A 103 7.41 -13.78 -11.93
C SER A 103 8.32 -12.78 -12.63
N ILE A 104 9.60 -13.11 -12.68
CA ILE A 104 10.69 -12.24 -13.19
C ILE A 104 11.11 -12.73 -14.57
N PRO A 105 11.19 -11.85 -15.59
CA PRO A 105 11.72 -12.22 -16.89
C PRO A 105 13.21 -12.53 -16.80
N THR A 106 13.67 -13.52 -17.59
CA THR A 106 15.07 -13.90 -17.73
C THR A 106 15.62 -13.47 -19.09
N ASN A 107 16.95 -13.49 -19.24
CA ASN A 107 17.62 -13.12 -20.49
C ASN A 107 17.22 -13.99 -21.69
N ASN A 108 16.75 -15.21 -21.45
CA ASN A 108 16.38 -16.18 -22.48
C ASN A 108 14.91 -16.05 -22.94
N GLY A 109 14.17 -15.06 -22.44
CA GLY A 109 12.75 -14.89 -22.72
C GLY A 109 11.82 -15.72 -21.83
N ASP A 110 12.36 -16.60 -20.99
CA ASP A 110 11.61 -17.37 -19.99
C ASP A 110 11.26 -16.51 -18.79
N LYS A 111 10.40 -17.04 -17.91
CA LYS A 111 10.05 -16.40 -16.64
C LYS A 111 10.42 -17.28 -15.46
N LEU A 112 11.24 -16.75 -14.57
CA LEU A 112 11.51 -17.34 -13.26
C LEU A 112 10.32 -17.07 -12.35
N LYS A 113 9.74 -18.12 -11.77
CA LYS A 113 8.59 -18.00 -10.85
C LYS A 113 8.91 -18.65 -9.51
N GLY A 114 8.47 -18.02 -8.44
CA GLY A 114 8.63 -18.54 -7.07
C GLY A 114 8.12 -17.58 -6.02
N ILE A 115 8.17 -18.03 -4.78
CA ILE A 115 7.92 -17.20 -3.59
C ILE A 115 9.25 -16.55 -3.23
N ALA A 116 9.26 -15.25 -2.99
CA ALA A 116 10.41 -14.53 -2.43
C ALA A 116 10.37 -14.57 -0.89
N ASP A 117 11.31 -13.89 -0.25
CA ASP A 117 11.40 -13.87 1.20
C ASP A 117 10.14 -13.26 1.83
N ILE A 118 9.55 -13.98 2.79
CA ILE A 118 8.34 -13.57 3.51
C ILE A 118 8.69 -12.49 4.51
N GLN A 119 7.81 -11.49 4.62
CA GLN A 119 7.92 -10.43 5.62
C GLN A 119 6.78 -10.53 6.62
N GLU A 120 7.09 -10.26 7.88
CA GLU A 120 6.13 -10.17 8.98
C GLU A 120 6.20 -8.79 9.62
N GLN A 121 5.08 -8.09 9.66
CA GLN A 121 4.92 -6.79 10.29
C GLN A 121 4.03 -6.96 11.52
N ILE A 122 4.54 -6.58 12.68
CA ILE A 122 3.83 -6.65 13.94
C ILE A 122 3.63 -5.22 14.44
N PHE A 123 2.39 -4.88 14.82
CA PHE A 123 2.06 -3.58 15.39
C PHE A 123 1.36 -3.74 16.73
N LEU A 124 1.86 -3.07 17.74
CA LEU A 124 1.07 -2.73 18.92
C LEU A 124 0.24 -1.50 18.59
N SER A 125 -1.09 -1.59 18.68
CA SER A 125 -2.01 -0.51 18.34
C SER A 125 -3.12 -0.40 19.38
N PRO A 126 -3.57 0.81 19.77
CA PRO A 126 -4.71 0.99 20.67
C PRO A 126 -5.98 0.36 20.11
N SER A 127 -6.73 -0.37 20.95
CA SER A 127 -8.03 -0.96 20.60
C SER A 127 -9.08 0.10 20.32
N HIS A 128 -8.99 1.24 21.00
CA HIS A 128 -9.91 2.36 20.91
C HIS A 128 -9.14 3.64 20.70
N SER A 129 -9.17 4.19 19.49
CA SER A 129 -8.51 5.45 19.16
C SER A 129 -9.54 6.51 18.85
N LYS A 130 -9.45 7.67 19.51
CA LYS A 130 -10.24 8.86 19.19
C LYS A 130 -9.38 9.80 18.34
N GLY A 131 -9.68 9.86 17.03
CA GLY A 131 -9.02 10.78 16.09
C GLY A 131 -7.75 10.23 15.47
N LEU A 132 -6.63 10.20 16.20
CA LEU A 132 -5.37 9.69 15.69
C LEU A 132 -5.22 8.20 16.01
N ILE A 133 -4.99 7.38 14.98
CA ILE A 133 -4.75 5.95 15.06
C ILE A 133 -3.26 5.74 14.80
N TRP A 134 -2.62 4.91 15.61
CA TRP A 134 -1.21 4.59 15.45
C TRP A 134 -0.94 3.11 15.74
N GLY A 135 0.15 2.64 15.21
CA GLY A 135 0.72 1.34 15.54
C GLY A 135 2.22 1.38 15.42
N PHE A 136 2.91 0.66 16.28
CA PHE A 136 4.37 0.56 16.28
C PHE A 136 4.80 -0.85 16.66
N GLY A 137 5.90 -1.32 16.05
CA GLY A 137 6.49 -2.61 16.36
C GLY A 137 7.58 -3.02 15.39
N PRO A 138 8.01 -4.28 15.40
CA PRO A 138 9.03 -4.79 14.48
C PRO A 138 8.46 -5.14 13.10
N ILE A 139 9.34 -5.06 12.09
CA ILE A 139 9.23 -5.77 10.83
C ILE A 139 10.36 -6.78 10.75
N LEU A 140 10.05 -7.97 10.23
CA LEU A 140 11.00 -9.07 10.03
C LEU A 140 10.96 -9.49 8.56
N SER A 141 12.12 -9.89 8.00
CA SER A 141 12.22 -10.58 6.71
C SER A 141 12.92 -11.91 6.95
N LEU A 142 12.30 -12.98 6.45
CA LEU A 142 12.72 -14.37 6.67
C LEU A 142 13.22 -14.95 5.34
N PRO A 143 14.38 -15.66 5.32
CA PRO A 143 14.94 -16.26 4.10
C PRO A 143 14.15 -17.51 3.70
N THR A 144 12.94 -17.33 3.19
CA THR A 144 11.97 -18.38 2.86
C THR A 144 11.76 -18.55 1.35
N ALA A 145 12.54 -17.86 0.52
CA ALA A 145 12.40 -17.92 -0.92
C ALA A 145 12.54 -19.34 -1.45
N THR A 146 11.66 -19.73 -2.38
CA THR A 146 11.62 -21.09 -2.94
C THR A 146 12.59 -21.30 -4.09
N VAL A 147 13.19 -20.22 -4.61
CA VAL A 147 14.13 -20.23 -5.73
C VAL A 147 15.32 -19.34 -5.36
N SER A 148 16.53 -19.83 -5.58
CA SER A 148 17.78 -19.14 -5.18
C SER A 148 17.93 -17.74 -5.77
N ALA A 149 17.44 -17.50 -6.98
CA ALA A 149 17.50 -16.17 -7.59
C ALA A 149 16.50 -15.15 -7.02
N LEU A 150 15.56 -15.59 -6.19
CA LEU A 150 14.63 -14.74 -5.44
C LEU A 150 15.02 -14.62 -3.96
N ALA A 151 16.02 -15.40 -3.53
CA ALA A 151 16.44 -15.50 -2.15
C ALA A 151 17.48 -14.44 -1.81
N THR A 152 17.30 -13.72 -0.73
CA THR A 152 18.39 -12.93 -0.13
C THR A 152 19.30 -13.82 0.72
N GLY A 153 18.78 -14.93 1.25
CA GLY A 153 19.46 -15.79 2.21
C GLY A 153 19.73 -15.10 3.55
N GLN A 154 19.09 -13.97 3.82
CA GLN A 154 19.35 -13.13 4.97
C GLN A 154 18.12 -12.99 5.86
N PHE A 155 18.36 -12.99 7.16
CA PHE A 155 17.39 -12.48 8.14
C PHE A 155 17.56 -10.96 8.24
N ALA A 156 16.47 -10.23 8.17
CA ALA A 156 16.47 -8.80 8.41
C ALA A 156 15.38 -8.42 9.40
N ALA A 157 15.63 -7.35 10.15
CA ALA A 157 14.66 -6.79 11.09
C ALA A 157 14.81 -5.28 11.19
N GLY A 158 13.78 -4.63 11.72
CA GLY A 158 13.82 -3.21 12.05
C GLY A 158 12.51 -2.67 12.59
N PRO A 159 12.44 -1.36 12.85
CA PRO A 159 11.23 -0.70 13.30
C PRO A 159 10.21 -0.55 12.18
N ASN A 160 8.94 -0.62 12.56
CA ASN A 160 7.79 -0.42 11.70
C ASN A 160 6.75 0.43 12.45
N ALA A 161 6.19 1.43 11.79
CA ALA A 161 5.20 2.32 12.37
C ALA A 161 4.12 2.67 11.36
N VAL A 162 2.93 2.93 11.87
CA VAL A 162 1.80 3.50 11.13
C VAL A 162 1.18 4.63 11.94
N LEU A 163 0.79 5.68 11.23
CA LEU A 163 0.05 6.80 11.80
C LEU A 163 -1.03 7.21 10.82
N LEU A 164 -2.28 7.32 11.27
CA LEU A 164 -3.37 7.75 10.41
C LEU A 164 -4.49 8.45 11.18
N ALA A 165 -5.32 9.20 10.43
CA ALA A 165 -6.56 9.79 10.89
C ALA A 165 -7.67 9.56 9.86
N MET A 166 -8.93 9.52 10.34
CA MET A 166 -10.10 9.26 9.49
C MET A 166 -11.16 10.37 9.61
N PRO A 167 -10.84 11.65 9.31
CA PRO A 167 -11.78 12.75 9.41
C PRO A 167 -12.85 12.68 8.31
N GLY A 168 -14.13 12.63 8.72
CA GLY A 168 -15.26 12.59 7.79
C GLY A 168 -15.17 11.44 6.79
N LYS A 169 -14.98 11.75 5.51
CA LYS A 169 -14.85 10.78 4.41
C LYS A 169 -13.40 10.46 4.04
N PHE A 170 -12.45 11.10 4.68
CA PHE A 170 -11.03 10.87 4.41
C PHE A 170 -10.44 9.76 5.27
N VAL A 171 -9.43 9.07 4.73
CA VAL A 171 -8.46 8.28 5.48
C VAL A 171 -7.08 8.75 5.02
N VAL A 172 -6.34 9.36 5.93
CA VAL A 172 -5.03 9.98 5.64
C VAL A 172 -4.00 9.46 6.62
N GLY A 173 -2.85 9.04 6.14
CA GLY A 173 -1.80 8.53 6.99
C GLY A 173 -0.57 8.07 6.24
N ALA A 174 0.30 7.36 6.95
CA ALA A 174 1.47 6.73 6.37
C ALA A 174 1.87 5.49 7.17
N VAL A 175 2.39 4.50 6.46
CA VAL A 175 3.21 3.40 7.01
C VAL A 175 4.66 3.72 6.72
N ILE A 176 5.55 3.45 7.66
CA ILE A 176 7.00 3.64 7.51
C ILE A 176 7.73 2.49 8.18
N ASN A 177 8.76 1.97 7.53
CA ASN A 177 9.66 1.01 8.14
C ASN A 177 11.09 1.13 7.59
N GLN A 178 12.03 0.57 8.35
CA GLN A 178 13.42 0.40 7.97
C GLN A 178 13.83 -1.02 8.37
N MET A 179 14.52 -1.73 7.49
CA MET A 179 15.07 -3.06 7.76
C MET A 179 16.57 -3.09 7.54
N TRP A 180 17.27 -3.81 8.41
CA TRP A 180 18.69 -4.11 8.28
C TRP A 180 18.92 -5.62 8.41
N ARG A 181 19.93 -6.13 7.70
CA ARG A 181 20.38 -7.51 7.89
C ARG A 181 20.83 -7.73 9.33
N ILE A 182 20.29 -8.77 9.97
CA ILE A 182 20.66 -9.20 11.32
C ILE A 182 21.35 -10.57 11.35
N GLY A 183 21.34 -11.32 10.23
CA GLY A 183 21.94 -12.65 10.12
C GLY A 183 21.80 -13.27 8.75
N GLY A 184 22.23 -14.51 8.58
CA GLY A 184 22.16 -15.25 7.33
C GLY A 184 23.36 -15.02 6.41
N SER A 185 23.15 -15.20 5.08
CA SER A 185 24.22 -15.12 4.08
C SER A 185 25.00 -13.80 4.14
N SER A 186 26.33 -13.92 4.14
CA SER A 186 27.26 -12.79 4.02
C SER A 186 27.78 -12.59 2.60
N THR A 187 27.43 -13.47 1.65
CA THR A 187 27.90 -13.44 0.25
C THR A 187 27.04 -12.54 -0.64
N THR A 188 25.85 -12.17 -0.17
CA THR A 188 24.95 -11.27 -0.90
C THR A 188 25.01 -9.85 -0.30
N THR A 189 24.64 -8.85 -1.08
CA THR A 189 24.53 -7.45 -0.63
C THR A 189 23.65 -7.37 0.62
N PRO A 190 24.11 -6.72 1.72
CA PRO A 190 23.33 -6.64 2.95
C PRO A 190 21.99 -5.96 2.72
N ILE A 191 20.94 -6.50 3.30
CA ILE A 191 19.63 -5.82 3.36
C ILE A 191 19.81 -4.53 4.19
N ASN A 192 19.48 -3.40 3.56
CA ASN A 192 19.37 -2.09 4.19
C ASN A 192 18.30 -1.32 3.41
N GLN A 193 17.03 -1.50 3.81
CA GLN A 193 15.88 -1.07 3.03
C GLN A 193 14.96 -0.19 3.85
N PHE A 194 14.65 0.96 3.30
CA PHE A 194 13.63 1.87 3.77
C PHE A 194 12.35 1.70 2.94
N TYR A 195 11.22 1.80 3.59
CA TYR A 195 9.91 1.82 2.95
C TYR A 195 9.03 2.86 3.62
N THR A 196 8.31 3.63 2.82
CA THR A 196 7.18 4.43 3.30
C THR A 196 6.05 4.42 2.29
N GLN A 197 4.84 4.39 2.80
CA GLN A 197 3.63 4.49 2.00
C GLN A 197 2.71 5.54 2.63
N PRO A 198 2.86 6.82 2.23
CA PRO A 198 1.83 7.81 2.52
C PRO A 198 0.56 7.45 1.76
N PHE A 199 -0.59 7.67 2.38
CA PHE A 199 -1.86 7.42 1.72
C PHE A 199 -2.88 8.51 2.03
N ILE A 200 -3.67 8.86 1.01
CA ILE A 200 -4.82 9.74 1.10
C ILE A 200 -5.94 9.06 0.33
N ASN A 201 -7.00 8.70 1.03
CA ASN A 201 -8.20 8.13 0.44
C ASN A 201 -9.38 9.05 0.70
N TYR A 202 -10.20 9.27 -0.33
CA TYR A 202 -11.48 9.95 -0.21
C TYR A 202 -12.61 9.00 -0.58
N ASN A 203 -13.54 8.80 0.34
CA ASN A 203 -14.65 7.87 0.23
C ASN A 203 -15.92 8.58 -0.24
N PHE A 204 -16.44 8.16 -1.41
CA PHE A 204 -17.68 8.63 -1.98
C PHE A 204 -18.88 7.82 -1.49
N LYS A 205 -20.06 8.11 -2.03
CA LYS A 205 -21.27 7.31 -1.85
C LYS A 205 -21.11 5.93 -2.51
N LEU A 206 -21.92 4.95 -2.10
CA LEU A 206 -21.99 3.61 -2.67
C LEU A 206 -20.66 2.83 -2.64
N GLY A 207 -19.79 3.10 -1.66
CA GLY A 207 -18.54 2.36 -1.46
C GLY A 207 -17.41 2.68 -2.44
N TRP A 208 -17.54 3.68 -3.29
CA TRP A 208 -16.45 4.15 -4.15
C TRP A 208 -15.44 4.99 -3.38
N SER A 209 -14.16 4.87 -3.76
CA SER A 209 -13.09 5.71 -3.22
C SER A 209 -12.07 6.05 -4.31
N VAL A 210 -11.42 7.20 -4.14
CA VAL A 210 -10.18 7.54 -4.84
C VAL A 210 -9.03 7.43 -3.84
N SER A 211 -7.93 6.82 -4.28
CA SER A 211 -6.78 6.52 -3.44
C SER A 211 -5.50 7.05 -4.06
N PHE A 212 -4.71 7.73 -3.25
CA PHE A 212 -3.30 8.01 -3.49
C PHE A 212 -2.51 7.24 -2.41
N ALA A 213 -1.72 6.23 -2.79
CA ALA A 213 -0.97 5.38 -1.86
C ALA A 213 0.31 4.84 -2.52
N PRO A 214 1.25 5.73 -2.90
CA PRO A 214 2.53 5.33 -3.51
C PRO A 214 3.40 4.57 -2.50
N ALA A 215 4.01 3.47 -2.93
CA ALA A 215 4.98 2.73 -2.14
C ALA A 215 6.40 3.26 -2.48
N ILE A 216 6.89 4.19 -1.70
CA ILE A 216 8.22 4.77 -1.84
C ILE A 216 9.23 3.88 -1.13
N THR A 217 10.30 3.50 -1.82
CA THR A 217 11.35 2.64 -1.25
C THR A 217 12.73 3.22 -1.47
N ALA A 218 13.66 2.88 -0.57
CA ALA A 218 15.08 3.08 -0.80
C ALA A 218 15.89 1.86 -0.38
N ASN A 219 16.82 1.46 -1.24
CA ASN A 219 17.85 0.46 -0.93
C ASN A 219 19.17 1.19 -0.66
N TRP A 220 19.52 1.37 0.61
CA TRP A 220 20.73 2.09 1.01
C TRP A 220 22.02 1.33 0.66
N SER A 221 21.93 0.04 0.37
CA SER A 221 23.06 -0.78 -0.10
C SER A 221 23.31 -0.67 -1.60
N ALA A 222 22.44 0.00 -2.35
CA ALA A 222 22.60 0.24 -3.78
C ALA A 222 23.58 1.40 -4.04
N PRO A 223 24.22 1.46 -5.22
CA PRO A 223 25.07 2.59 -5.62
C PRO A 223 24.31 3.92 -5.58
N THR A 224 25.05 5.01 -5.39
CA THR A 224 24.48 6.37 -5.44
C THR A 224 23.73 6.60 -6.75
N GLY A 225 22.53 7.16 -6.66
CA GLY A 225 21.64 7.37 -7.81
C GLY A 225 20.80 6.15 -8.22
N GLN A 226 21.01 4.99 -7.56
CA GLN A 226 20.24 3.74 -7.80
C GLN A 226 19.47 3.29 -6.56
N GLN A 227 19.30 4.17 -5.60
CA GLN A 227 18.77 3.82 -4.28
C GLN A 227 17.25 3.92 -4.21
N TRP A 228 16.67 4.97 -4.78
CA TRP A 228 15.28 5.32 -4.61
C TRP A 228 14.36 4.77 -5.70
N THR A 229 13.15 4.38 -5.29
CA THR A 229 12.00 4.21 -6.18
C THR A 229 10.88 5.07 -5.64
N VAL A 230 10.46 6.07 -6.43
CA VAL A 230 9.44 7.06 -6.04
C VAL A 230 8.31 7.04 -7.06
N PRO A 231 7.23 6.30 -6.80
CA PRO A 231 6.04 6.29 -7.65
C PRO A 231 5.15 7.49 -7.39
N ILE A 232 4.57 8.04 -8.47
CA ILE A 232 3.50 9.04 -8.42
C ILE A 232 2.33 8.51 -9.24
N GLY A 233 1.13 8.55 -8.66
CA GLY A 233 -0.08 8.05 -9.31
C GLY A 233 -1.22 7.95 -8.35
N ALA A 234 -2.32 7.38 -8.80
CA ALA A 234 -3.53 7.23 -8.01
C ALA A 234 -4.37 6.05 -8.52
N GLY A 235 -5.46 5.80 -7.86
CA GLY A 235 -6.40 4.78 -8.29
C GLY A 235 -7.79 4.96 -7.72
N ILE A 236 -8.65 4.05 -8.11
CA ILE A 236 -10.03 3.96 -7.63
C ILE A 236 -10.22 2.65 -6.92
N SER A 237 -11.12 2.63 -5.96
CA SER A 237 -11.54 1.40 -5.29
C SER A 237 -13.03 1.39 -5.04
N LYS A 238 -13.56 0.18 -4.80
CA LYS A 238 -14.96 -0.03 -4.49
C LYS A 238 -15.12 -1.13 -3.46
N ILE A 239 -15.87 -0.84 -2.41
CA ILE A 239 -16.43 -1.86 -1.53
C ILE A 239 -17.65 -2.46 -2.21
N THR A 240 -17.70 -3.77 -2.31
CA THR A 240 -18.84 -4.52 -2.88
C THR A 240 -19.11 -5.77 -2.06
N LEU A 241 -20.34 -6.27 -2.13
CA LEU A 241 -20.74 -7.53 -1.52
C LEU A 241 -20.88 -8.58 -2.62
N ILE A 242 -20.27 -9.74 -2.43
CA ILE A 242 -20.51 -10.95 -3.26
C ILE A 242 -21.16 -11.96 -2.34
N GLY A 243 -22.47 -12.15 -2.49
CA GLY A 243 -23.27 -12.81 -1.47
C GLY A 243 -23.26 -11.99 -0.16
N LYS A 244 -22.82 -12.60 0.93
CA LYS A 244 -22.65 -11.93 2.25
C LYS A 244 -21.23 -11.45 2.50
N GLN A 245 -20.26 -11.83 1.66
CA GLN A 245 -18.85 -11.50 1.84
C GLN A 245 -18.53 -10.13 1.27
N PRO A 246 -18.04 -9.17 2.09
CA PRO A 246 -17.57 -7.89 1.59
C PRO A 246 -16.16 -8.01 1.01
N PHE A 247 -15.95 -7.28 -0.11
CA PHE A 247 -14.67 -7.14 -0.80
C PHE A 247 -14.32 -5.68 -1.00
N ASN A 248 -13.03 -5.37 -0.95
CA ASN A 248 -12.49 -4.14 -1.50
C ASN A 248 -11.76 -4.46 -2.80
N LEU A 249 -12.26 -3.93 -3.91
CA LEU A 249 -11.66 -4.04 -5.23
C LEU A 249 -11.00 -2.72 -5.57
N SER A 250 -9.74 -2.73 -6.03
CA SER A 250 -9.01 -1.50 -6.38
C SER A 250 -8.21 -1.68 -7.66
N PHE A 251 -8.15 -0.61 -8.44
CA PHE A 251 -7.27 -0.47 -9.59
C PHE A 251 -6.50 0.84 -9.45
N GLN A 252 -5.16 0.78 -9.61
CA GLN A 252 -4.26 1.90 -9.42
C GLN A 252 -3.17 1.88 -10.48
N TYR A 253 -2.73 3.07 -10.88
CA TYR A 253 -1.59 3.26 -11.77
C TYR A 253 -0.60 4.24 -11.13
N TYR A 254 0.69 3.91 -11.27
CA TYR A 254 1.81 4.72 -10.79
C TYR A 254 2.89 4.80 -11.84
N HIS A 255 3.52 5.96 -11.95
CA HIS A 255 4.75 6.19 -12.71
C HIS A 255 5.89 6.47 -11.74
N ASN A 256 7.02 5.77 -11.90
CA ASN A 256 8.21 5.96 -11.07
C ASN A 256 9.00 7.15 -11.60
N VAL A 257 8.93 8.30 -10.92
CA VAL A 257 9.65 9.54 -11.27
C VAL A 257 11.13 9.46 -10.89
N GLU A 258 11.47 8.61 -9.93
CA GLU A 258 12.82 8.23 -9.55
C GLU A 258 12.85 6.71 -9.43
N ARG A 259 13.86 6.06 -10.02
CA ARG A 259 14.00 4.60 -9.97
C ARG A 259 15.41 4.16 -10.34
N PRO A 260 15.87 2.99 -9.89
CA PRO A 260 17.05 2.32 -10.46
C PRO A 260 16.88 2.05 -11.95
N ASP A 261 17.98 2.04 -12.70
CA ASP A 261 17.98 1.86 -14.16
C ASP A 261 17.23 0.60 -14.62
N ASN A 262 17.31 -0.48 -13.83
CA ASN A 262 16.66 -1.75 -14.14
C ASN A 262 15.24 -1.90 -13.57
N ALA A 263 14.71 -0.91 -12.85
CA ALA A 263 13.35 -0.95 -12.34
C ALA A 263 12.33 -0.52 -13.40
N GLY A 264 11.10 -1.02 -13.31
CA GLY A 264 10.01 -0.61 -14.19
C GLY A 264 9.70 0.87 -14.07
N ALA A 265 9.40 1.53 -15.20
CA ALA A 265 8.97 2.92 -15.21
C ALA A 265 7.55 3.07 -14.68
N ASP A 266 6.71 2.10 -14.98
CA ASP A 266 5.28 2.14 -14.68
C ASP A 266 4.86 0.95 -13.84
N GLN A 267 3.88 1.14 -12.98
CA GLN A 267 3.25 0.10 -12.17
C GLN A 267 1.74 0.15 -12.33
N VAL A 268 1.16 -0.94 -12.80
CA VAL A 268 -0.28 -1.20 -12.66
C VAL A 268 -0.48 -2.06 -11.43
N ARG A 269 -1.41 -1.67 -10.57
CA ARG A 269 -1.74 -2.39 -9.34
C ARG A 269 -3.23 -2.71 -9.31
N MET A 270 -3.57 -3.97 -9.10
CA MET A 270 -4.93 -4.41 -8.78
C MET A 270 -4.93 -5.00 -7.38
N LEU A 271 -5.99 -4.75 -6.63
CA LEU A 271 -6.17 -5.29 -5.29
C LEU A 271 -7.55 -5.93 -5.19
N VAL A 272 -7.58 -7.14 -4.64
CA VAL A 272 -8.79 -7.81 -4.16
C VAL A 272 -8.59 -8.12 -2.69
N ALA A 273 -9.28 -7.43 -1.81
CA ALA A 273 -9.20 -7.70 -0.37
C ALA A 273 -10.51 -8.30 0.13
N LEU A 274 -10.42 -9.47 0.74
CA LEU A 274 -11.52 -10.10 1.49
C LEU A 274 -11.55 -9.43 2.87
N LEU A 275 -12.73 -9.00 3.29
CA LEU A 275 -12.95 -8.31 4.55
C LEU A 275 -13.80 -9.18 5.47
N PHE A 276 -13.37 -9.34 6.73
CA PHE A 276 -14.08 -10.15 7.72
C PHE A 276 -14.40 -9.29 8.95
N PRO A 277 -15.45 -8.45 8.87
CA PRO A 277 -15.87 -7.61 9.99
C PRO A 277 -16.29 -8.47 11.19
N LYS A 278 -16.01 -7.99 12.41
CA LYS A 278 -16.50 -8.65 13.63
C LYS A 278 -18.01 -8.52 13.71
N GLY A 279 -18.70 -9.62 13.94
CA GLY A 279 -20.16 -9.65 14.14
C GLY A 279 -21.02 -9.88 12.89
N MET A 280 -20.42 -10.26 11.75
CA MET A 280 -21.14 -10.86 10.62
C MET A 280 -21.16 -12.36 10.69
#